data_7564b61d1b3a7a925ecea89386393a18
#
_entry.id   7564b61d1b3a7a925ecea89386393a18
#
_cell.length_a   1.000
_cell.length_b   1.000
_cell.length_c   1.000
_cell.angle_alpha   90.00
_cell.angle_beta   90.00
_cell.angle_gamma   90.00
#
_symmetry.space_group_name_H-M   'P 1'
#
loop_
_entity.id
_entity.type
_entity.pdbx_description
1 polymer ?
#
loop_
_entity_poly.entity_id
_entity_poly.type
_entity_poly.pdbx_seq_one_letter_code
_entity_poly.pdbx_strand_id
1 'polypeptide(L)'
;MTGLTHTGIGESGPEHLRRPRGQGMIKSELVARLAQRYPHLYHRDVERIVTTMLDAITKALSEGHRVELRGFGAFSIKERNARVGRNPRTGEAVQVARKSVPFFKTGKDLRDRLNGRE
;
A
#
# COMPACT_ATOMS: atom_id res chain seq x y z
N MET A 1 14.74 -27.84 6.89
CA MET A 1 14.63 -27.56 6.85
C MET A 1 14.43 -27.32 6.69
N THR A 2 14.15 -27.35 6.64
CA THR A 2 13.97 -27.07 6.48
C THR A 2 13.78 -26.47 6.43
N GLY A 3 13.54 -26.46 6.52
CA GLY A 3 13.51 -25.93 6.54
C GLY A 3 13.46 -25.12 6.77
N LEU A 4 13.63 -25.01 6.98
CA LEU A 4 13.78 -24.33 7.18
C LEU A 4 14.15 -23.57 7.41
N THR A 5 14.35 -23.55 7.49
CA THR A 5 14.67 -22.90 7.61
C THR A 5 14.95 -21.99 7.49
N HIS A 6 15.04 -21.59 7.53
CA HIS A 6 15.34 -20.84 7.33
C HIS A 6 15.44 -20.02 7.51
N THR A 7 15.30 -20.40 7.56
CA THR A 7 15.62 -19.49 7.63
C THR A 7 15.19 -18.31 7.64
N GLY A 8 14.68 -18.06 7.59
CA GLY A 8 13.90 -16.86 7.69
C GLY A 8 14.42 -15.80 8.57
N ILE A 9 15.57 -15.46 8.40
CA ILE A 9 16.22 -14.42 9.17
C ILE A 9 15.53 -13.10 8.85
N GLY A 10 15.05 -12.42 9.88
CA GLY A 10 14.35 -11.17 9.71
C GLY A 10 12.94 -11.32 9.21
N GLU A 11 12.54 -12.52 8.93
CA GLU A 11 11.20 -12.77 8.45
C GLU A 11 10.43 -13.55 9.49
N SER A 12 9.20 -13.16 9.71
CA SER A 12 8.31 -13.86 10.61
C SER A 12 7.10 -14.33 9.82
N GLY A 13 6.50 -15.41 10.29
CA GLY A 13 5.32 -15.94 9.65
C GLY A 13 5.62 -17.07 8.69
N PRO A 14 4.58 -17.69 8.14
CA PRO A 14 4.74 -18.81 7.23
C PRO A 14 5.50 -18.45 5.98
N GLU A 15 6.21 -19.40 5.47
CA GLU A 15 7.04 -19.19 4.29
C GLU A 15 6.22 -18.74 3.09
N HIS A 16 4.99 -19.24 2.96
CA HIS A 16 4.17 -18.88 1.81
C HIS A 16 3.75 -17.40 1.80
N LEU A 17 3.92 -16.70 2.91
CA LEU A 17 3.64 -15.27 2.96
C LEU A 17 4.84 -14.42 2.61
N ARG A 18 6.00 -15.04 2.49
CA ARG A 18 7.21 -14.30 2.15
C ARG A 18 7.36 -14.23 0.64
N ARG A 19 7.80 -13.09 0.17
CA ARG A 19 7.94 -12.85 -1.25
C ARG A 19 9.37 -12.45 -1.59
N PRO A 20 9.82 -12.82 -2.76
CA PRO A 20 11.13 -12.33 -3.22
C PRO A 20 11.12 -10.81 -3.30
N ARG A 21 12.32 -10.24 -3.20
CA ARG A 21 12.47 -8.82 -3.31
C ARG A 21 11.91 -8.33 -4.64
N GLY A 22 11.18 -7.23 -4.58
CA GLY A 22 10.61 -6.64 -5.78
C GLY A 22 9.18 -7.05 -6.06
N GLN A 23 8.67 -8.05 -5.33
CA GLN A 23 7.28 -8.44 -5.47
C GLN A 23 6.45 -7.80 -4.38
N GLY A 24 5.26 -7.36 -4.77
CA GLY A 24 4.39 -6.67 -3.85
C GLY A 24 3.67 -7.58 -2.88
N MET A 25 2.96 -6.95 -1.95
CA MET A 25 2.08 -7.63 -1.02
C MET A 25 0.65 -7.29 -1.40
N ILE A 26 -0.20 -8.29 -1.55
CA ILE A 26 -1.60 -8.05 -1.84
C ILE A 26 -2.40 -8.02 -0.55
N LYS A 27 -3.64 -7.54 -0.64
CA LYS A 27 -4.49 -7.34 0.53
C LYS A 27 -4.68 -8.61 1.34
N SER A 28 -4.87 -9.74 0.68
CA SER A 28 -5.09 -11.00 1.39
C SER A 28 -3.87 -11.40 2.21
N GLU A 29 -2.69 -11.08 1.74
CA GLU A 29 -1.47 -11.35 2.51
C GLU A 29 -1.36 -10.45 3.72
N LEU A 30 -1.75 -9.20 3.58
CA LEU A 30 -1.77 -8.28 4.72
C LEU A 30 -2.72 -8.80 5.79
N VAL A 31 -3.91 -9.24 5.37
CA VAL A 31 -4.89 -9.81 6.30
C VAL A 31 -4.31 -11.03 7.00
N ALA A 32 -3.65 -11.91 6.25
CA ALA A 32 -3.08 -13.12 6.83
C ALA A 32 -1.99 -12.79 7.86
N ARG A 33 -1.15 -11.81 7.56
CA ARG A 33 -0.09 -11.43 8.49
C ARG A 33 -0.66 -10.86 9.78
N LEU A 34 -1.71 -10.05 9.66
CA LEU A 34 -2.36 -9.50 10.84
C LEU A 34 -3.06 -10.58 11.65
N ALA A 35 -3.71 -11.52 10.97
CA ALA A 35 -4.39 -12.61 11.67
C ALA A 35 -3.40 -13.44 12.48
N GLN A 36 -2.17 -13.59 11.99
CA GLN A 36 -1.14 -14.31 12.74
C GLN A 36 -0.73 -13.57 14.00
N ARG A 37 -0.70 -12.26 13.96
CA ARG A 37 -0.32 -11.46 15.12
C ARG A 37 -1.42 -11.40 16.17
N TYR A 38 -2.66 -11.66 15.76
CA TYR A 38 -3.81 -11.58 16.64
C TYR A 38 -4.62 -12.88 16.54
N PRO A 39 -4.03 -13.99 16.97
CA PRO A 39 -4.66 -15.30 16.75
C PRO A 39 -5.98 -15.50 17.50
N HIS A 40 -6.28 -14.62 18.45
CA HIS A 40 -7.54 -14.69 19.17
C HIS A 40 -8.70 -14.08 18.38
N LEU A 41 -8.41 -13.46 17.24
CA LEU A 41 -9.45 -12.89 16.38
C LEU A 41 -9.75 -13.83 15.22
N TYR A 42 -10.99 -13.87 14.82
CA TYR A 42 -11.35 -14.65 13.64
C TYR A 42 -10.78 -13.99 12.39
N HIS A 43 -10.36 -14.82 11.45
CA HIS A 43 -9.78 -14.33 10.19
C HIS A 43 -10.74 -13.36 9.50
N ARG A 44 -12.04 -13.69 9.47
CA ARG A 44 -13.03 -12.84 8.80
C ARG A 44 -13.14 -11.46 9.46
N ASP A 45 -12.92 -11.40 10.77
CA ASP A 45 -12.98 -10.12 11.47
C ASP A 45 -11.76 -9.28 11.17
N VAL A 46 -10.59 -9.91 11.07
CA VAL A 46 -9.37 -9.20 10.67
C VAL A 46 -9.53 -8.65 9.26
N GLU A 47 -10.08 -9.45 8.36
CA GLU A 47 -10.32 -9.02 6.99
C GLU A 47 -11.27 -7.83 6.96
N ARG A 48 -12.33 -7.87 7.77
CA ARG A 48 -13.28 -6.78 7.83
C ARG A 48 -12.64 -5.50 8.35
N ILE A 49 -11.79 -5.63 9.36
CA ILE A 49 -11.08 -4.47 9.91
C ILE A 49 -10.19 -3.83 8.84
N VAL A 50 -9.42 -4.63 8.14
CA VAL A 50 -8.55 -4.11 7.08
C VAL A 50 -9.36 -3.42 5.99
N THR A 51 -10.45 -4.06 5.56
CA THR A 51 -11.31 -3.50 4.53
C THR A 51 -11.90 -2.17 4.99
N THR A 52 -12.37 -2.12 6.25
CA THR A 52 -12.96 -0.89 6.79
C THR A 52 -11.95 0.24 6.83
N MET A 53 -10.70 -0.06 7.20
CA MET A 53 -9.65 0.96 7.24
C MET A 53 -9.36 1.50 5.85
N LEU A 54 -9.23 0.60 4.87
CA LEU A 54 -8.93 1.02 3.51
C LEU A 54 -10.09 1.80 2.90
N ASP A 55 -11.33 1.39 3.20
CA ASP A 55 -12.50 2.10 2.73
C ASP A 55 -12.59 3.50 3.33
N ALA A 56 -12.23 3.63 4.61
CA ALA A 56 -12.24 4.94 5.27
C ALA A 56 -11.25 5.89 4.61
N ILE A 57 -10.05 5.38 4.29
CA ILE A 57 -9.06 6.18 3.61
C ILE A 57 -9.55 6.57 2.22
N THR A 58 -10.09 5.61 1.49
CA THR A 58 -10.61 5.85 0.14
C THR A 58 -11.71 6.90 0.16
N LYS A 59 -12.63 6.78 1.13
CA LYS A 59 -13.73 7.73 1.21
C LYS A 59 -13.23 9.13 1.51
N ALA A 60 -12.31 9.26 2.46
CA ALA A 60 -11.76 10.57 2.79
C ALA A 60 -11.10 11.21 1.58
N LEU A 61 -10.33 10.44 0.84
CA LEU A 61 -9.65 10.96 -0.35
C LEU A 61 -10.65 11.33 -1.45
N SER A 62 -11.72 10.53 -1.61
CA SER A 62 -12.71 10.84 -2.63
C SER A 62 -13.45 12.13 -2.32
N GLU A 63 -13.48 12.54 -1.07
CA GLU A 63 -14.08 13.79 -0.64
C GLU A 63 -13.08 14.94 -0.64
N GLY A 64 -11.87 14.69 -1.10
CA GLY A 64 -10.83 15.72 -1.17
C GLY A 64 -10.05 15.94 0.11
N HIS A 65 -10.24 15.09 1.10
CA HIS A 65 -9.58 15.25 2.38
C HIS A 65 -8.21 14.58 2.38
N ARG A 66 -7.29 15.17 3.12
CA ARG A 66 -5.99 14.59 3.35
C ARG A 66 -6.09 13.60 4.50
N VAL A 67 -5.39 12.48 4.37
CA VAL A 67 -5.33 11.48 5.44
C VAL A 67 -3.89 11.40 5.94
N GLU A 68 -3.68 11.78 7.18
CA GLU A 68 -2.33 11.79 7.74
C GLU A 68 -2.22 10.72 8.82
N LEU A 69 -1.26 9.82 8.64
CA LEU A 69 -0.97 8.75 9.60
C LEU A 69 0.42 9.02 10.16
N ARG A 70 0.46 9.56 11.35
CA ARG A 70 1.71 10.01 11.96
C ARG A 70 2.73 8.88 11.99
N GLY A 71 3.94 9.17 11.56
CA GLY A 71 5.02 8.20 11.52
C GLY A 71 5.05 7.40 10.23
N PHE A 72 3.91 7.22 9.59
CA PHE A 72 3.82 6.44 8.36
C PHE A 72 3.85 7.34 7.13
N GLY A 73 2.92 8.27 7.04
CA GLY A 73 2.86 9.16 5.91
C GLY A 73 1.52 9.83 5.76
N ALA A 74 1.37 10.53 4.67
CA ALA A 74 0.15 11.27 4.38
C ALA A 74 -0.30 11.00 2.96
N PHE A 75 -1.60 10.73 2.82
CA PHE A 75 -2.25 10.60 1.52
C PHE A 75 -2.95 11.91 1.19
N SER A 76 -2.86 12.33 -0.05
CA SER A 76 -3.56 13.51 -0.53
C SER A 76 -3.95 13.29 -1.97
N ILE A 77 -4.71 14.24 -2.50
CA ILE A 77 -5.15 14.16 -3.89
C ILE A 77 -4.43 15.27 -4.65
N LYS A 78 -3.87 14.91 -5.79
CA LYS A 78 -3.31 15.86 -6.72
C LYS A 78 -4.16 15.86 -7.98
N GLU A 79 -4.43 17.05 -8.47
CA GLU A 79 -5.18 17.20 -9.69
C GLU A 79 -4.24 17.42 -10.85
N ARG A 80 -4.50 16.70 -11.92
CA ARG A 80 -3.75 16.88 -13.15
C ARG A 80 -4.66 17.55 -14.15
N ASN A 81 -4.20 18.70 -14.67
CA ASN A 81 -4.98 19.44 -15.63
C ASN A 81 -5.12 18.66 -16.93
N ALA A 82 -6.19 18.98 -17.66
CA ALA A 82 -6.36 18.46 -19.00
C ALA A 82 -5.16 18.90 -19.85
N ARG A 83 -4.72 18.02 -20.71
CA ARG A 83 -3.57 18.31 -21.55
C ARG A 83 -3.68 17.51 -22.85
N VAL A 84 -2.81 17.89 -23.80
CA VAL A 84 -2.70 17.13 -25.04
C VAL A 84 -1.50 16.21 -24.90
N GLY A 85 -1.78 14.91 -24.98
CA GLY A 85 -0.74 13.91 -25.00
C GLY A 85 -0.52 13.39 -26.40
N ARG A 86 0.37 12.42 -26.53
CA ARG A 86 0.62 11.81 -27.81
C ARG A 86 0.55 10.30 -27.68
N ASN A 87 -0.09 9.68 -28.67
CA ASN A 87 -0.13 8.24 -28.76
C ASN A 87 1.26 7.75 -29.17
N PRO A 88 1.93 6.95 -28.33
CA PRO A 88 3.28 6.51 -28.66
C PRO A 88 3.36 5.60 -29.88
N ARG A 89 2.24 5.01 -30.32
CA ARG A 89 2.22 4.13 -31.47
C ARG A 89 2.10 4.90 -32.77
N THR A 90 1.25 5.92 -32.79
CA THR A 90 0.93 6.63 -34.03
C THR A 90 1.47 8.04 -34.05
N GLY A 91 1.85 8.59 -32.91
CA GLY A 91 2.28 9.97 -32.79
C GLY A 91 1.15 10.96 -32.82
N GLU A 92 -0.10 10.51 -32.87
CA GLU A 92 -1.25 11.41 -32.91
C GLU A 92 -1.46 12.11 -31.57
N ALA A 93 -1.94 13.34 -31.65
CA ALA A 93 -2.30 14.10 -30.47
C ALA A 93 -3.59 13.53 -29.87
N VAL A 94 -3.62 13.34 -28.54
CA VAL A 94 -4.76 12.79 -27.84
C VAL A 94 -5.11 13.72 -26.69
N GLN A 95 -6.39 14.04 -26.56
CA GLN A 95 -6.85 14.81 -25.42
C GLN A 95 -6.83 13.96 -24.16
N VAL A 96 -6.11 14.45 -23.13
CA VAL A 96 -6.08 13.79 -21.83
C VAL A 96 -6.92 14.62 -20.89
N ALA A 97 -8.00 14.01 -20.38
CA ALA A 97 -8.93 14.72 -19.52
C ALA A 97 -8.28 15.04 -18.17
N ARG A 98 -8.82 16.08 -17.51
CA ARG A 98 -8.45 16.39 -16.14
C ARG A 98 -8.80 15.24 -15.26
N LYS A 99 -7.92 14.90 -14.30
CA LYS A 99 -8.22 13.83 -13.36
C LYS A 99 -7.53 14.06 -12.03
N SER A 100 -8.08 13.45 -11.01
CA SER A 100 -7.53 13.47 -9.67
C SER A 100 -6.80 12.16 -9.42
N VAL A 101 -5.60 12.25 -8.87
CA VAL A 101 -4.79 11.06 -8.57
C VAL A 101 -4.35 11.11 -7.12
N PRO A 102 -4.25 9.95 -6.46
CA PRO A 102 -3.74 9.92 -5.10
C PRO A 102 -2.23 10.16 -5.09
N PHE A 103 -1.77 10.77 -4.03
CA PHE A 103 -0.36 11.04 -3.82
C PHE A 103 -0.02 10.67 -2.39
N PHE A 104 1.06 9.92 -2.21
CA PHE A 104 1.50 9.51 -0.89
C PHE A 104 2.89 10.07 -0.62
N LYS A 105 3.04 10.69 0.56
CA LYS A 105 4.33 11.19 1.00
C LYS A 105 4.66 10.52 2.32
N THR A 106 5.86 9.93 2.41
CA THR A 106 6.27 9.23 3.62
C THR A 106 6.44 10.19 4.79
N GLY A 107 6.11 9.70 5.99
CA GLY A 107 6.48 10.37 7.20
C GLY A 107 7.92 10.09 7.58
N LYS A 108 8.34 10.69 8.69
CA LYS A 108 9.74 10.58 9.11
C LYS A 108 10.11 9.15 9.47
N ASP A 109 9.28 8.47 10.25
CA ASP A 109 9.64 7.13 10.71
C ASP A 109 9.77 6.14 9.56
N LEU A 110 8.81 6.15 8.64
CA LEU A 110 8.88 5.25 7.50
C LEU A 110 10.07 5.58 6.61
N ARG A 111 10.29 6.87 6.37
CA ARG A 111 11.42 7.29 5.54
C ARG A 111 12.75 6.84 6.15
N ASP A 112 12.89 7.00 7.46
CA ASP A 112 14.12 6.61 8.13
C ASP A 112 14.35 5.12 8.04
N ARG A 113 13.30 4.32 8.20
CA ARG A 113 13.41 2.87 8.09
C ARG A 113 13.79 2.44 6.69
N LEU A 114 13.23 3.11 5.68
CA LEU A 114 13.57 2.80 4.29
C LEU A 114 15.03 3.11 3.97
N ASN A 115 15.60 4.07 4.69
CA ASN A 115 16.98 4.49 4.47
C ASN A 115 17.94 3.92 5.51
N GLY A 116 17.50 2.94 6.30
CA GLY A 116 18.35 2.28 7.26
C GLY A 116 18.63 3.08 8.52
N ARG A 117 17.81 4.06 8.83
CA ARG A 117 17.98 4.90 10.02
C ARG A 117 16.84 4.61 10.99
N GLU A 118 17.04 3.75 11.89
CA GLU A 118 16.00 3.46 12.86
C GLU A 118 16.22 4.10 14.19
#